data_776679827ee3b23e36ca138a9c424e13
#
_entry.id   776679827ee3b23e36ca138a9c424e13
#
_cell.length_a   1.000
_cell.length_b   1.000
_cell.length_c   1.000
_cell.angle_alpha   90.00
_cell.angle_beta   90.00
_cell.angle_gamma   90.00
#
_symmetry.space_group_name_H-M   'P 1'
#
loop_
_entity.id
_entity.type
_entity.pdbx_description
1 polymer ?
#
loop_
_entity_poly.entity_id
_entity_poly.type
_entity_poly.pdbx_seq_one_letter_code
_entity_poly.pdbx_strand_id
1 'polypeptide(L)'
;MKIAVASVLPLMAAGFVSAQTVIHVAPGGSDTNPGTAQSPLATLAGARERVRQVKQGGTSVTVELAAGTYAFSEPVVFSAEDSGTATAPIVYRAAVGTEVRLSGGRPVIGWQPVTDPQIVRRLAPEARGFVQVADLKAQGITSYGKLTVHGFAMGSKPAEAELFFNDTPMTLARYPNQGFKGIKGKEANTVVKLDTDRVARWAAETDPWIFAYWHHDWAELHEPIVAVDTTKGTITRREDIKARYGITRGRARWYAYNLLAELDTPGEFYLDRQAGRLYFWPPEQGGSTVLSQADGLIRGDELSHVTFQGFTVEVCRSTAVVLRGGTGSHIVGCTLRNTGHRAASVSGGTKHEIYGCDVYHCGEGGIGMYGGDRKTLTPAGHNAENNHVHHYSRRARTYKTGITVSGCGNRIAHNLVHHGPHMALSAGGNDHIVEYNEIHNAVYESGDAGAYYVGRDWTQRGNILRHNYWHQIVGATGHGGMTIYLDDQHCG
;
A
#
# COMPACT_ATOMS: atom_id res chain seq x y z
N MET A 1 58.37 -8.66 -43.18
CA MET A 1 58.39 -8.54 -41.70
C MET A 1 57.09 -9.13 -41.18
N LYS A 2 57.13 -10.36 -40.71
CA LYS A 2 55.96 -11.10 -40.24
C LYS A 2 55.83 -10.85 -38.71
N ILE A 3 54.69 -10.24 -38.26
CA ILE A 3 54.42 -10.03 -36.86
C ILE A 3 53.68 -11.29 -36.35
N ALA A 4 54.27 -11.99 -35.40
CA ALA A 4 53.70 -13.14 -34.75
C ALA A 4 52.69 -12.60 -33.65
N VAL A 5 51.42 -12.98 -33.76
CA VAL A 5 50.43 -12.75 -32.74
C VAL A 5 50.50 -13.90 -31.74
N ALA A 6 50.90 -13.58 -30.52
CA ALA A 6 50.88 -14.54 -29.41
C ALA A 6 49.45 -14.64 -28.89
N SER A 7 48.86 -15.81 -28.98
CA SER A 7 47.54 -16.12 -28.38
C SER A 7 47.69 -16.29 -26.87
N VAL A 8 47.10 -15.39 -26.09
CA VAL A 8 46.94 -15.54 -24.67
C VAL A 8 45.70 -16.40 -24.42
N LEU A 9 45.88 -17.62 -23.96
CA LEU A 9 44.80 -18.44 -23.43
C LEU A 9 44.23 -17.79 -22.14
N PRO A 10 42.92 -17.63 -22.01
CA PRO A 10 42.36 -17.23 -20.74
C PRO A 10 42.46 -18.40 -19.74
N LEU A 11 43.08 -18.14 -18.61
CA LEU A 11 43.07 -19.00 -17.44
C LEU A 11 41.62 -19.10 -16.95
N MET A 12 40.94 -20.23 -17.17
CA MET A 12 39.66 -20.51 -16.55
C MET A 12 39.88 -20.65 -15.05
N ALA A 13 39.52 -19.63 -14.29
CA ALA A 13 39.37 -19.76 -12.87
C ALA A 13 38.22 -20.76 -12.62
N ALA A 14 38.56 -21.94 -12.10
CA ALA A 14 37.57 -22.88 -11.58
C ALA A 14 36.86 -22.26 -10.40
N GLY A 15 35.74 -21.59 -10.66
CA GLY A 15 34.83 -21.10 -9.62
C GLY A 15 34.30 -22.34 -8.90
N PHE A 16 34.56 -22.44 -7.60
CA PHE A 16 33.88 -23.41 -6.74
C PHE A 16 32.37 -23.11 -6.84
N VAL A 17 31.64 -23.95 -7.57
CA VAL A 17 30.17 -23.96 -7.50
C VAL A 17 29.85 -24.51 -6.11
N SER A 18 29.61 -23.61 -5.17
CA SER A 18 29.04 -23.99 -3.86
C SER A 18 27.75 -24.75 -4.15
N ALA A 19 27.60 -25.93 -3.57
CA ALA A 19 26.39 -26.73 -3.73
C ALA A 19 25.17 -25.89 -3.29
N GLN A 20 24.32 -25.55 -4.24
CA GLN A 20 23.09 -24.78 -3.98
C GLN A 20 21.99 -25.77 -3.59
N THR A 21 21.44 -25.64 -2.40
CA THR A 21 20.25 -26.39 -1.98
C THR A 21 19.01 -25.71 -2.54
N VAL A 22 18.19 -26.45 -3.29
CA VAL A 22 16.90 -25.95 -3.79
C VAL A 22 15.75 -26.65 -3.04
N ILE A 23 14.83 -25.83 -2.51
CA ILE A 23 13.60 -26.29 -1.85
C ILE A 23 12.42 -25.88 -2.75
N HIS A 24 11.53 -26.82 -3.06
CA HIS A 24 10.37 -26.55 -3.90
C HIS A 24 9.09 -26.41 -3.05
N VAL A 25 8.27 -25.42 -3.42
CA VAL A 25 6.96 -25.16 -2.82
C VAL A 25 5.92 -25.11 -3.92
N ALA A 26 4.76 -25.71 -3.71
CA ALA A 26 3.63 -25.68 -4.66
C ALA A 26 2.29 -25.65 -3.93
N PRO A 27 1.22 -25.02 -4.48
CA PRO A 27 -0.09 -24.97 -3.82
C PRO A 27 -0.71 -26.33 -3.49
N GLY A 28 -0.37 -27.38 -4.26
CA GLY A 28 -0.81 -28.77 -4.01
C GLY A 28 0.17 -29.60 -3.18
N GLY A 29 1.19 -28.98 -2.58
CA GLY A 29 2.19 -29.65 -1.75
C GLY A 29 1.69 -29.97 -0.33
N SER A 30 2.64 -30.39 0.52
CA SER A 30 2.41 -30.58 1.95
C SER A 30 3.65 -30.15 2.75
N ASP A 31 3.48 -29.43 3.85
CA ASP A 31 4.62 -29.02 4.69
C ASP A 31 5.29 -30.19 5.43
N THR A 32 4.71 -31.39 5.35
CA THR A 32 5.35 -32.64 5.80
C THR A 32 6.27 -33.28 4.74
N ASN A 33 6.25 -32.78 3.51
CA ASN A 33 7.10 -33.26 2.42
C ASN A 33 8.57 -32.82 2.60
N PRO A 34 9.51 -33.50 1.92
CA PRO A 34 10.93 -33.10 1.98
C PRO A 34 11.28 -31.80 1.25
N GLY A 35 10.37 -31.23 0.45
CA GLY A 35 10.61 -30.02 -0.35
C GLY A 35 11.42 -30.29 -1.65
N THR A 36 11.34 -31.48 -2.21
CA THR A 36 11.86 -31.79 -3.55
C THR A 36 10.87 -31.37 -4.64
N ALA A 37 11.31 -31.35 -5.90
CA ALA A 37 10.43 -31.05 -7.03
C ALA A 37 9.25 -32.05 -7.16
N GLN A 38 9.45 -33.32 -6.79
CA GLN A 38 8.42 -34.37 -6.83
C GLN A 38 7.54 -34.38 -5.59
N SER A 39 8.02 -33.84 -4.48
CA SER A 39 7.30 -33.78 -3.18
C SER A 39 7.52 -32.39 -2.56
N PRO A 40 6.87 -31.34 -3.12
CA PRO A 40 7.05 -29.96 -2.69
C PRO A 40 6.36 -29.67 -1.36
N LEU A 41 6.83 -28.66 -0.66
CA LEU A 41 6.13 -28.06 0.48
C LEU A 41 4.86 -27.31 0.01
N ALA A 42 3.95 -27.02 0.92
CA ALA A 42 2.71 -26.30 0.61
C ALA A 42 2.83 -24.79 0.80
N THR A 43 3.60 -24.33 1.80
CA THR A 43 3.55 -22.94 2.26
C THR A 43 4.92 -22.28 2.37
N LEU A 44 4.93 -20.95 2.35
CA LEU A 44 6.12 -20.15 2.64
C LEU A 44 6.63 -20.37 4.07
N ALA A 45 5.72 -20.60 5.02
CA ALA A 45 6.06 -20.93 6.40
C ALA A 45 6.77 -22.28 6.52
N GLY A 46 6.24 -23.31 5.87
CA GLY A 46 6.88 -24.64 5.80
C GLY A 46 8.26 -24.56 5.14
N ALA A 47 8.38 -23.76 4.08
CA ALA A 47 9.67 -23.54 3.43
C ALA A 47 10.68 -22.86 4.37
N ARG A 48 10.26 -21.85 5.15
CA ARG A 48 11.11 -21.22 6.16
C ARG A 48 11.64 -22.25 7.17
N GLU A 49 10.78 -23.09 7.71
CA GLU A 49 11.22 -24.15 8.65
C GLU A 49 12.18 -25.13 7.99
N ARG A 50 11.94 -25.47 6.72
CA ARG A 50 12.85 -26.36 5.97
C ARG A 50 14.21 -25.70 5.73
N VAL A 51 14.24 -24.40 5.42
CA VAL A 51 15.49 -23.62 5.28
C VAL A 51 16.29 -23.68 6.58
N ARG A 52 15.69 -23.50 7.75
CA ARG A 52 16.37 -23.61 9.06
C ARG A 52 17.09 -24.94 9.25
N GLN A 53 16.48 -26.02 8.78
CA GLN A 53 17.04 -27.37 8.91
C GLN A 53 18.24 -27.61 7.98
N VAL A 54 18.24 -27.02 6.76
CA VAL A 54 19.22 -27.39 5.71
C VAL A 54 20.33 -26.35 5.51
N LYS A 55 20.22 -25.11 6.02
CA LYS A 55 21.18 -24.02 5.83
C LYS A 55 22.49 -24.16 6.64
N GLN A 56 22.83 -25.38 7.07
CA GLN A 56 24.05 -25.64 7.81
C GLN A 56 25.30 -25.47 6.94
N GLY A 57 26.43 -25.05 7.55
CA GLY A 57 27.72 -25.05 6.92
C GLY A 57 27.98 -23.98 5.84
N GLY A 58 27.21 -22.88 5.81
CA GLY A 58 27.47 -21.79 4.86
C GLY A 58 27.01 -22.09 3.42
N THR A 59 26.01 -22.94 3.25
CA THR A 59 25.40 -23.29 1.96
C THR A 59 24.32 -22.27 1.59
N SER A 60 24.35 -21.76 0.35
CA SER A 60 23.26 -20.95 -0.20
C SER A 60 22.00 -21.79 -0.40
N VAL A 61 20.85 -21.26 -0.05
CA VAL A 61 19.55 -21.94 -0.19
C VAL A 61 18.66 -21.12 -1.11
N THR A 62 18.06 -21.80 -2.09
CA THR A 62 17.00 -21.24 -2.91
C THR A 62 15.70 -21.97 -2.62
N VAL A 63 14.65 -21.19 -2.28
CA VAL A 63 13.29 -21.65 -2.18
C VAL A 63 12.55 -21.22 -3.44
N GLU A 64 12.11 -22.19 -4.23
CA GLU A 64 11.44 -21.94 -5.50
C GLU A 64 9.94 -22.27 -5.35
N LEU A 65 9.09 -21.25 -5.56
CA LEU A 65 7.65 -21.39 -5.50
C LEU A 65 7.10 -21.64 -6.92
N ALA A 66 6.32 -22.68 -7.08
CA ALA A 66 5.60 -22.97 -8.32
C ALA A 66 4.43 -21.99 -8.53
N ALA A 67 3.99 -21.89 -9.79
CA ALA A 67 2.83 -21.09 -10.17
C ALA A 67 1.60 -21.31 -9.28
N GLY A 68 0.91 -20.25 -8.95
CA GLY A 68 -0.36 -20.28 -8.22
C GLY A 68 -0.48 -19.25 -7.12
N THR A 69 -1.61 -19.30 -6.42
CA THR A 69 -1.93 -18.39 -5.32
C THR A 69 -1.71 -19.08 -3.98
N TYR A 70 -0.90 -18.44 -3.16
CA TYR A 70 -0.62 -18.82 -1.77
C TYR A 70 -1.39 -17.86 -0.86
N ALA A 71 -2.39 -18.39 -0.16
CA ALA A 71 -3.26 -17.60 0.71
C ALA A 71 -2.66 -17.43 2.10
N PHE A 72 -2.74 -16.21 2.62
CA PHE A 72 -2.26 -15.85 3.95
C PHE A 72 -3.43 -15.36 4.82
N SER A 73 -3.57 -15.90 6.01
CA SER A 73 -4.45 -15.34 7.05
C SER A 73 -3.71 -14.36 7.95
N GLU A 74 -2.39 -14.52 8.07
CA GLU A 74 -1.48 -13.71 8.86
C GLU A 74 -0.10 -13.63 8.19
N PRO A 75 0.76 -12.67 8.54
CA PRO A 75 2.10 -12.58 7.99
C PRO A 75 2.97 -13.79 8.36
N VAL A 76 3.76 -14.28 7.40
CA VAL A 76 4.89 -15.16 7.73
C VAL A 76 6.00 -14.31 8.34
N VAL A 77 6.37 -14.64 9.58
CA VAL A 77 7.39 -13.92 10.35
C VAL A 77 8.72 -14.64 10.21
N PHE A 78 9.70 -13.92 9.68
CA PHE A 78 11.10 -14.31 9.63
C PHE A 78 11.88 -13.58 10.74
N SER A 79 12.82 -14.23 11.35
CA SER A 79 13.67 -13.69 12.44
C SER A 79 15.15 -13.71 12.05
N ALA A 80 16.02 -13.28 12.94
CA ALA A 80 17.46 -13.41 12.76
C ALA A 80 17.89 -14.86 12.46
N GLU A 81 17.16 -15.84 13.02
CA GLU A 81 17.40 -17.27 12.76
C GLU A 81 17.20 -17.67 11.29
N ASP A 82 16.41 -16.92 10.52
CA ASP A 82 16.13 -17.18 9.11
C ASP A 82 17.14 -16.50 8.17
N SER A 83 18.12 -15.82 8.73
CA SER A 83 19.12 -15.08 7.96
C SER A 83 20.08 -15.99 7.21
N GLY A 84 20.49 -15.54 6.02
CA GLY A 84 21.67 -16.01 5.33
C GLY A 84 22.92 -15.25 5.76
N THR A 85 23.97 -15.35 4.96
CA THR A 85 25.20 -14.55 5.08
C THR A 85 25.54 -13.93 3.73
N ALA A 86 26.47 -12.98 3.69
CA ALA A 86 26.90 -12.37 2.44
C ALA A 86 27.48 -13.40 1.42
N THR A 87 28.07 -14.49 1.92
CA THR A 87 28.65 -15.57 1.10
C THR A 87 27.71 -16.75 0.87
N ALA A 88 26.65 -16.85 1.67
CA ALA A 88 25.61 -17.89 1.59
C ALA A 88 24.22 -17.28 1.78
N PRO A 89 23.73 -16.48 0.82
CA PRO A 89 22.42 -15.85 0.91
C PRO A 89 21.29 -16.88 0.77
N ILE A 90 20.10 -16.50 1.26
CA ILE A 90 18.87 -17.26 1.09
C ILE A 90 17.99 -16.51 0.11
N VAL A 91 17.47 -17.22 -0.89
CA VAL A 91 16.61 -16.62 -1.93
C VAL A 91 15.27 -17.35 -1.95
N TYR A 92 14.20 -16.62 -1.69
CA TYR A 92 12.82 -17.04 -1.96
C TYR A 92 12.40 -16.45 -3.29
N ARG A 93 12.10 -17.28 -4.29
CA ARG A 93 11.76 -16.78 -5.62
C ARG A 93 10.58 -17.50 -6.27
N ALA A 94 9.93 -16.82 -7.19
CA ALA A 94 9.03 -17.47 -8.13
C ALA A 94 9.82 -18.36 -9.10
N ALA A 95 9.26 -19.49 -9.50
CA ALA A 95 9.80 -20.30 -10.57
C ALA A 95 9.83 -19.46 -11.87
N VAL A 96 10.88 -19.62 -12.65
CA VAL A 96 11.13 -18.80 -13.84
C VAL A 96 9.96 -18.89 -14.83
N GLY A 97 9.47 -17.74 -15.26
CA GLY A 97 8.38 -17.64 -16.23
C GLY A 97 6.98 -17.97 -15.68
N THR A 98 6.81 -18.00 -14.36
CA THR A 98 5.52 -18.30 -13.72
C THR A 98 5.04 -17.15 -12.87
N GLU A 99 3.72 -17.03 -12.71
CA GLU A 99 3.10 -16.12 -11.76
C GLU A 99 2.89 -16.80 -10.41
N VAL A 100 3.51 -16.22 -9.38
CA VAL A 100 3.35 -16.66 -7.99
C VAL A 100 2.73 -15.52 -7.19
N ARG A 101 1.51 -15.73 -6.71
CA ARG A 101 0.73 -14.73 -5.97
C ARG A 101 0.72 -15.05 -4.49
N LEU A 102 1.26 -14.17 -3.67
CA LEU A 102 1.15 -14.18 -2.22
C LEU A 102 0.00 -13.24 -1.84
N SER A 103 -1.14 -13.79 -1.43
CA SER A 103 -2.37 -13.03 -1.25
C SER A 103 -2.92 -13.14 0.17
N GLY A 104 -3.20 -11.98 0.79
CA GLY A 104 -3.88 -11.85 2.08
C GLY A 104 -5.41 -11.73 1.96
N GLY A 105 -5.94 -11.99 0.79
CA GLY A 105 -7.37 -11.92 0.51
C GLY A 105 -8.09 -13.26 0.59
N ARG A 106 -9.40 -13.18 0.77
CA ARG A 106 -10.32 -14.33 0.70
C ARG A 106 -11.26 -14.14 -0.50
N PRO A 107 -11.38 -15.13 -1.39
CA PRO A 107 -12.40 -15.09 -2.44
C PRO A 107 -13.79 -14.93 -1.82
N VAL A 108 -14.63 -14.10 -2.42
CA VAL A 108 -16.04 -13.94 -2.08
C VAL A 108 -16.86 -14.60 -3.20
N ILE A 109 -17.68 -15.54 -2.82
CA ILE A 109 -18.51 -16.35 -3.74
C ILE A 109 -19.98 -16.30 -3.32
N GLY A 110 -20.85 -16.96 -4.08
CA GLY A 110 -22.25 -17.10 -3.71
C GLY A 110 -23.06 -15.80 -3.79
N TRP A 111 -22.71 -14.95 -4.72
CA TRP A 111 -23.43 -13.72 -5.02
C TRP A 111 -24.87 -14.00 -5.45
N GLN A 112 -25.85 -13.30 -4.86
CA GLN A 112 -27.27 -13.43 -5.13
C GLN A 112 -27.87 -12.05 -5.41
N PRO A 113 -28.93 -11.95 -6.22
CA PRO A 113 -29.70 -10.73 -6.34
C PRO A 113 -30.22 -10.25 -4.98
N VAL A 114 -30.28 -8.94 -4.77
CA VAL A 114 -30.90 -8.36 -3.57
C VAL A 114 -32.42 -8.43 -3.70
N THR A 115 -33.07 -9.23 -2.87
CA THR A 115 -34.52 -9.45 -2.89
C THR A 115 -35.24 -8.90 -1.65
N ASP A 116 -34.51 -8.56 -0.56
CA ASP A 116 -35.09 -7.99 0.65
C ASP A 116 -35.71 -6.62 0.33
N PRO A 117 -37.06 -6.46 0.50
CA PRO A 117 -37.74 -5.20 0.17
C PRO A 117 -37.28 -4.00 1.01
N GLN A 118 -36.75 -4.23 2.21
CA GLN A 118 -36.21 -3.15 3.05
C GLN A 118 -34.90 -2.62 2.49
N ILE A 119 -34.04 -3.51 2.01
CA ILE A 119 -32.78 -3.16 1.36
C ILE A 119 -33.03 -2.52 0.00
N VAL A 120 -33.88 -3.14 -0.84
CA VAL A 120 -34.23 -2.63 -2.17
C VAL A 120 -34.76 -1.18 -2.10
N ARG A 121 -35.56 -0.83 -1.08
CA ARG A 121 -36.05 0.54 -0.90
C ARG A 121 -34.94 1.55 -0.57
N ARG A 122 -33.85 1.11 0.08
CA ARG A 122 -32.70 1.97 0.39
C ARG A 122 -31.80 2.20 -0.80
N LEU A 123 -31.70 1.22 -1.73
CA LEU A 123 -30.91 1.36 -2.94
C LEU A 123 -31.44 2.48 -3.85
N ALA A 124 -30.53 3.17 -4.51
CA ALA A 124 -30.86 4.10 -5.58
C ALA A 124 -31.70 3.38 -6.65
N PRO A 125 -32.69 4.02 -7.26
CA PRO A 125 -33.55 3.40 -8.27
C PRO A 125 -32.77 2.74 -9.40
N GLU A 126 -31.72 3.39 -9.87
CA GLU A 126 -30.82 2.94 -10.95
C GLU A 126 -30.00 1.69 -10.59
N ALA A 127 -29.76 1.44 -9.32
CA ALA A 127 -28.99 0.29 -8.82
C ALA A 127 -29.84 -0.98 -8.62
N ARG A 128 -31.16 -0.82 -8.57
CA ARG A 128 -32.07 -1.94 -8.31
C ARG A 128 -32.01 -2.96 -9.43
N GLY A 129 -31.81 -4.23 -9.07
CA GLY A 129 -31.66 -5.34 -10.02
C GLY A 129 -30.22 -5.57 -10.50
N PHE A 130 -29.28 -4.64 -10.24
CA PHE A 130 -27.87 -4.82 -10.56
C PHE A 130 -27.02 -5.16 -9.33
N VAL A 131 -27.40 -4.64 -8.16
CA VAL A 131 -26.69 -4.91 -6.91
C VAL A 131 -26.91 -6.35 -6.49
N GLN A 132 -25.81 -7.02 -6.17
CA GLN A 132 -25.76 -8.37 -5.63
C GLN A 132 -25.38 -8.34 -4.15
N VAL A 133 -25.70 -9.40 -3.42
CA VAL A 133 -25.35 -9.59 -2.02
C VAL A 133 -24.66 -10.93 -1.81
N ALA A 134 -23.59 -10.93 -1.01
CA ALA A 134 -22.93 -12.14 -0.52
C ALA A 134 -23.00 -12.22 1.00
N ASP A 135 -23.26 -13.41 1.53
CA ASP A 135 -23.19 -13.72 2.96
C ASP A 135 -21.74 -14.09 3.32
N LEU A 136 -21.02 -13.19 3.93
CA LEU A 136 -19.63 -13.41 4.31
C LEU A 136 -19.50 -14.36 5.50
N LYS A 137 -20.45 -14.31 6.44
CA LYS A 137 -20.43 -15.20 7.62
C LYS A 137 -20.62 -16.65 7.22
N ALA A 138 -21.52 -16.93 6.28
CA ALA A 138 -21.72 -18.28 5.74
C ALA A 138 -20.46 -18.83 5.05
N GLN A 139 -19.57 -17.96 4.58
CA GLN A 139 -18.29 -18.31 3.96
C GLN A 139 -17.12 -18.36 4.97
N GLY A 140 -17.39 -18.20 6.28
CA GLY A 140 -16.38 -18.15 7.34
C GLY A 140 -15.51 -16.88 7.29
N ILE A 141 -15.97 -15.83 6.61
CA ILE A 141 -15.33 -14.51 6.61
C ILE A 141 -16.02 -13.68 7.70
N THR A 142 -15.35 -13.49 8.83
CA THR A 142 -15.91 -12.84 10.01
C THR A 142 -15.12 -11.60 10.47
N SER A 143 -13.92 -11.40 9.93
CA SER A 143 -13.08 -10.22 10.23
C SER A 143 -13.10 -9.24 9.08
N TYR A 144 -13.73 -8.09 9.27
CA TYR A 144 -13.89 -7.07 8.23
C TYR A 144 -13.04 -5.81 8.48
N GLY A 145 -12.27 -5.77 9.57
CA GLY A 145 -11.68 -4.53 10.06
C GLY A 145 -12.76 -3.50 10.43
N LYS A 146 -12.30 -2.34 10.87
CA LYS A 146 -13.17 -1.20 11.22
C LYS A 146 -12.75 0.01 10.43
N LEU A 147 -13.71 0.79 9.99
CA LEU A 147 -13.45 2.16 9.58
C LEU A 147 -12.85 2.91 10.78
N THR A 148 -11.77 3.61 10.56
CA THR A 148 -11.05 4.30 11.63
C THR A 148 -10.78 5.74 11.25
N VAL A 149 -10.84 6.65 12.22
CA VAL A 149 -10.41 8.03 12.00
C VAL A 149 -8.95 8.05 11.58
N HIS A 150 -8.68 8.65 10.44
CA HIS A 150 -7.33 8.82 9.91
C HIS A 150 -7.23 10.08 9.04
N GLY A 151 -6.03 10.46 8.66
CA GLY A 151 -5.77 11.64 7.85
C GLY A 151 -4.50 12.35 8.27
N PHE A 152 -4.45 13.65 8.03
CA PHE A 152 -3.29 14.50 8.29
C PHE A 152 -2.81 14.41 9.75
N ALA A 153 -1.50 14.20 9.91
CA ALA A 153 -0.81 14.09 11.21
C ALA A 153 -1.29 12.95 12.12
N MET A 154 -1.97 11.94 11.54
CA MET A 154 -2.38 10.73 12.25
C MET A 154 -1.51 9.53 11.85
N GLY A 155 -1.28 8.64 12.81
CA GLY A 155 -0.59 7.38 12.55
C GLY A 155 -1.45 6.43 11.71
N SER A 156 -0.79 5.58 10.94
CA SER A 156 -1.46 4.52 10.18
C SER A 156 -2.09 3.48 11.10
N LYS A 157 -3.27 3.01 10.72
CA LYS A 157 -4.00 1.92 11.38
C LYS A 157 -4.39 0.90 10.31
N PRO A 158 -4.49 -0.40 10.63
CA PRO A 158 -4.96 -1.39 9.67
C PRO A 158 -6.25 -0.91 9.00
N ALA A 159 -6.29 -1.01 7.69
CA ALA A 159 -7.44 -0.61 6.90
C ALA A 159 -8.65 -1.51 7.22
N GLU A 160 -9.84 -1.00 6.96
CA GLU A 160 -11.03 -1.81 6.78
C GLU A 160 -10.84 -2.81 5.63
N ALA A 161 -11.68 -3.85 5.58
CA ALA A 161 -11.66 -4.77 4.45
C ALA A 161 -12.05 -4.03 3.17
N GLU A 162 -11.23 -4.18 2.14
CA GLU A 162 -11.44 -3.65 0.79
C GLU A 162 -11.84 -4.80 -0.15
N LEU A 163 -12.77 -4.50 -1.05
CA LEU A 163 -13.19 -5.42 -2.11
C LEU A 163 -12.36 -5.16 -3.38
N PHE A 164 -11.91 -6.24 -4.01
CA PHE A 164 -11.24 -6.22 -5.30
C PHE A 164 -12.02 -7.07 -6.29
N PHE A 165 -12.17 -6.56 -7.50
CA PHE A 165 -12.81 -7.26 -8.62
C PHE A 165 -11.82 -7.34 -9.79
N ASN A 166 -11.48 -8.55 -10.23
CA ASN A 166 -10.45 -8.79 -11.26
C ASN A 166 -9.17 -7.98 -10.96
N ASP A 167 -8.67 -8.10 -9.72
CA ASP A 167 -7.47 -7.42 -9.18
C ASP A 167 -7.58 -5.89 -9.06
N THR A 168 -8.69 -5.29 -9.44
CA THR A 168 -8.94 -3.84 -9.35
C THR A 168 -9.65 -3.50 -8.04
N PRO A 169 -9.19 -2.51 -7.26
CA PRO A 169 -9.86 -2.09 -6.03
C PRO A 169 -11.22 -1.46 -6.35
N MET A 170 -12.24 -1.89 -5.63
CA MET A 170 -13.59 -1.36 -5.70
C MET A 170 -13.77 -0.19 -4.73
N THR A 171 -14.77 0.63 -4.95
CA THR A 171 -15.03 1.84 -4.17
C THR A 171 -16.12 1.59 -3.13
N LEU A 172 -15.91 1.98 -1.87
CA LEU A 172 -17.00 2.07 -0.91
C LEU A 172 -18.05 3.06 -1.43
N ALA A 173 -19.31 2.63 -1.49
CA ALA A 173 -20.44 3.43 -1.98
C ALA A 173 -20.40 4.84 -1.39
N ARG A 174 -20.35 5.86 -2.25
CA ARG A 174 -20.04 7.24 -1.85
C ARG A 174 -20.82 8.29 -2.65
N TYR A 175 -20.93 9.48 -2.05
CA TYR A 175 -21.45 10.66 -2.71
C TYR A 175 -20.52 11.86 -2.53
N PRO A 176 -20.14 12.58 -3.61
CA PRO A 176 -20.37 12.23 -5.02
C PRO A 176 -19.51 11.04 -5.46
N ASN A 177 -19.89 10.35 -6.52
CA ASN A 177 -19.14 9.18 -7.06
C ASN A 177 -17.73 9.55 -7.52
N GLN A 178 -17.53 10.79 -7.93
CA GLN A 178 -16.23 11.34 -8.31
C GLN A 178 -16.03 12.74 -7.74
N GLY A 179 -14.76 13.08 -7.43
CA GLY A 179 -14.37 14.39 -6.94
C GLY A 179 -14.99 14.72 -5.57
N PHE A 180 -15.32 15.98 -5.37
CA PHE A 180 -15.74 16.56 -4.10
C PHE A 180 -16.92 17.50 -4.25
N LYS A 181 -17.68 17.70 -3.17
CA LYS A 181 -18.66 18.77 -3.01
C LYS A 181 -18.18 19.81 -2.01
N GLY A 182 -18.62 21.06 -2.17
CA GLY A 182 -18.47 22.10 -1.16
C GLY A 182 -19.58 22.00 -0.10
N ILE A 183 -19.35 22.58 1.08
CA ILE A 183 -20.40 22.70 2.10
C ILE A 183 -21.36 23.83 1.76
N LYS A 184 -22.64 23.70 2.13
CA LYS A 184 -23.67 24.76 1.98
C LYS A 184 -23.61 25.78 3.13
N GLY A 185 -23.18 25.34 4.32
CA GLY A 185 -23.06 26.17 5.48
C GLY A 185 -22.40 25.45 6.66
N LYS A 186 -22.24 26.19 7.74
CA LYS A 186 -21.69 25.70 9.01
C LYS A 186 -22.48 26.34 10.15
N GLU A 187 -23.10 25.52 11.01
CA GLU A 187 -23.76 26.00 12.23
C GLU A 187 -22.79 26.02 13.43
N ALA A 188 -21.89 25.00 13.46
CA ALA A 188 -20.80 24.88 14.43
C ALA A 188 -19.61 24.17 13.77
N ASN A 189 -18.46 24.07 14.45
CA ASN A 189 -17.33 23.26 13.95
C ASN A 189 -17.65 21.77 13.88
N THR A 190 -18.69 21.32 14.55
CA THR A 190 -19.18 19.94 14.55
C THR A 190 -20.45 19.75 13.73
N VAL A 191 -21.13 20.81 13.29
CA VAL A 191 -22.40 20.74 12.56
C VAL A 191 -22.25 21.44 11.22
N VAL A 192 -22.32 20.66 10.14
CA VAL A 192 -22.10 21.13 8.77
C VAL A 192 -23.36 20.91 7.93
N LYS A 193 -23.77 21.96 7.21
CA LYS A 193 -24.89 21.90 6.26
C LYS A 193 -24.39 21.44 4.90
N LEU A 194 -24.99 20.37 4.41
CA LEU A 194 -24.73 19.77 3.11
C LEU A 194 -25.95 19.96 2.18
N ASP A 195 -26.08 19.14 1.18
CA ASP A 195 -27.26 19.11 0.29
C ASP A 195 -28.41 18.38 0.99
N THR A 196 -29.52 19.09 1.25
CA THR A 196 -30.63 18.58 2.06
C THR A 196 -31.26 17.33 1.46
N ASP A 197 -31.49 17.32 0.13
CA ASP A 197 -32.14 16.19 -0.54
C ASP A 197 -31.25 14.93 -0.49
N ARG A 198 -29.96 15.12 -0.53
CA ARG A 198 -29.00 14.01 -0.42
C ARG A 198 -28.91 13.48 1.00
N VAL A 199 -28.77 14.36 1.98
CA VAL A 199 -28.72 14.01 3.40
C VAL A 199 -29.97 13.28 3.86
N ALA A 200 -31.14 13.61 3.27
CA ALA A 200 -32.40 12.92 3.58
C ALA A 200 -32.36 11.42 3.28
N ARG A 201 -31.57 10.98 2.29
CA ARG A 201 -31.39 9.56 1.95
C ARG A 201 -30.58 8.77 2.99
N TRP A 202 -29.81 9.45 3.82
CA TRP A 202 -28.89 8.82 4.78
C TRP A 202 -29.53 8.53 6.14
N ALA A 203 -30.82 8.78 6.31
CA ALA A 203 -31.53 8.58 7.57
C ALA A 203 -31.44 7.16 8.15
N ALA A 204 -31.32 6.14 7.28
CA ALA A 204 -31.23 4.73 7.66
C ALA A 204 -29.79 4.17 7.67
N GLU A 205 -28.78 5.02 7.48
CA GLU A 205 -27.40 4.56 7.49
C GLU A 205 -26.91 4.37 8.92
N THR A 206 -26.22 3.25 9.16
CA THR A 206 -25.80 2.85 10.51
C THR A 206 -24.34 3.18 10.83
N ASP A 207 -23.50 3.33 9.80
CA ASP A 207 -22.07 3.61 9.93
C ASP A 207 -21.60 4.54 8.79
N PRO A 208 -22.22 5.74 8.65
CA PRO A 208 -21.86 6.70 7.60
C PRO A 208 -20.57 7.44 7.96
N TRP A 209 -19.71 7.64 6.95
CA TRP A 209 -18.43 8.33 7.09
C TRP A 209 -18.32 9.50 6.14
N ILE A 210 -17.43 10.45 6.47
CA ILE A 210 -17.09 11.59 5.63
C ILE A 210 -15.58 11.75 5.54
N PHE A 211 -15.10 11.96 4.31
CA PHE A 211 -13.78 12.48 4.01
C PHE A 211 -13.90 13.98 3.75
N ALA A 212 -13.01 14.78 4.29
CA ALA A 212 -12.97 16.18 3.95
C ALA A 212 -11.59 16.83 4.09
N TYR A 213 -11.34 17.78 3.20
CA TYR A 213 -10.42 18.88 3.42
C TYR A 213 -11.21 20.03 4.01
N TRP A 214 -11.19 20.18 5.34
CA TRP A 214 -12.05 21.17 6.00
C TRP A 214 -11.57 22.61 5.86
N HIS A 215 -10.25 22.81 5.74
CA HIS A 215 -9.62 24.13 5.67
C HIS A 215 -8.49 24.19 4.65
N HIS A 216 -7.45 23.40 4.84
CA HIS A 216 -6.29 23.32 3.94
C HIS A 216 -6.39 22.09 3.04
N ASP A 217 -5.98 22.25 1.80
CA ASP A 217 -5.98 21.19 0.79
C ASP A 217 -4.92 20.09 1.03
N TRP A 218 -4.07 20.28 2.02
CA TRP A 218 -3.08 19.32 2.47
C TRP A 218 -3.43 18.66 3.81
N ALA A 219 -4.55 19.02 4.44
CA ALA A 219 -4.98 18.51 5.75
C ALA A 219 -6.31 17.76 5.64
N GLU A 220 -6.25 16.54 5.17
CA GLU A 220 -7.40 15.65 5.07
C GLU A 220 -7.84 15.08 6.42
N LEU A 221 -9.10 14.70 6.50
CA LEU A 221 -9.66 13.98 7.64
C LEU A 221 -10.74 13.01 7.17
N HIS A 222 -10.65 11.75 7.63
CA HIS A 222 -11.70 10.74 7.55
C HIS A 222 -12.31 10.55 8.93
N GLU A 223 -13.62 10.71 9.05
CA GLU A 223 -14.32 10.65 10.34
C GLU A 223 -15.77 10.15 10.21
N PRO A 224 -16.34 9.56 11.27
CA PRO A 224 -17.74 9.14 11.24
C PRO A 224 -18.69 10.32 11.25
N ILE A 225 -19.83 10.18 10.58
CA ILE A 225 -21.01 11.03 10.75
C ILE A 225 -21.81 10.44 11.92
N VAL A 226 -21.93 11.18 13.03
CA VAL A 226 -22.57 10.67 14.25
C VAL A 226 -24.07 10.96 14.33
N ALA A 227 -24.53 11.94 13.57
CA ALA A 227 -25.95 12.24 13.43
C ALA A 227 -26.25 12.91 12.08
N VAL A 228 -27.47 12.68 11.60
CA VAL A 228 -28.01 13.23 10.36
C VAL A 228 -29.35 13.92 10.69
N ASP A 229 -29.46 15.22 10.41
CA ASP A 229 -30.74 15.95 10.45
C ASP A 229 -31.25 16.11 9.02
N THR A 230 -32.19 15.28 8.65
CA THR A 230 -32.77 15.24 7.29
C THR A 230 -33.63 16.46 6.98
N THR A 231 -34.17 17.16 7.99
CA THR A 231 -34.98 18.36 7.81
C THR A 231 -34.11 19.57 7.50
N LYS A 232 -33.02 19.73 8.24
CA LYS A 232 -32.05 20.81 8.03
C LYS A 232 -31.04 20.56 6.94
N GLY A 233 -30.84 19.29 6.56
CA GLY A 233 -29.76 18.87 5.68
C GLY A 233 -28.38 19.02 6.34
N THR A 234 -28.29 18.76 7.65
CA THR A 234 -27.05 18.86 8.40
C THR A 234 -26.56 17.49 8.84
N ILE A 235 -25.24 17.37 8.92
CA ILE A 235 -24.55 16.26 9.58
C ILE A 235 -23.85 16.77 10.84
N THR A 236 -23.77 15.89 11.84
CA THR A 236 -22.97 16.13 13.04
C THR A 236 -21.74 15.26 12.99
N ARG A 237 -20.57 15.85 13.19
CA ARG A 237 -19.25 15.23 13.30
C ARG A 237 -18.96 14.91 14.76
N ARG A 238 -17.99 14.06 15.03
CA ARG A 238 -17.54 13.78 16.41
C ARG A 238 -16.90 15.03 17.03
N GLU A 239 -17.28 15.34 18.28
CA GLU A 239 -16.78 16.52 18.99
C GLU A 239 -15.30 16.38 19.42
N ASP A 240 -14.88 15.16 19.75
CA ASP A 240 -13.50 14.85 20.15
C ASP A 240 -12.49 14.84 18.98
N ILE A 241 -13.00 14.80 17.73
CA ILE A 241 -12.17 14.90 16.54
C ILE A 241 -12.10 16.36 16.11
N LYS A 242 -11.08 17.04 16.57
CA LYS A 242 -10.84 18.43 16.17
C LYS A 242 -10.30 18.47 14.74
N ALA A 243 -11.05 19.09 13.83
CA ALA A 243 -10.45 19.59 12.60
C ALA A 243 -9.35 20.59 13.01
N ARG A 244 -8.09 20.22 12.80
CA ARG A 244 -6.91 20.91 13.37
C ARG A 244 -6.89 22.42 13.07
N TYR A 245 -7.48 22.81 11.95
CA TYR A 245 -7.54 24.20 11.47
C TYR A 245 -8.95 24.75 11.37
N GLY A 246 -9.95 24.05 11.93
CA GLY A 246 -11.36 24.43 11.82
C GLY A 246 -11.98 24.09 10.45
N ILE A 247 -13.13 24.70 10.16
CA ILE A 247 -13.85 24.53 8.90
C ILE A 247 -14.02 25.89 8.24
N THR A 248 -13.58 26.05 7.00
CA THR A 248 -13.68 27.28 6.23
C THR A 248 -14.64 27.12 5.06
N ARG A 249 -15.78 27.83 5.10
CA ARG A 249 -16.71 27.90 3.98
C ARG A 249 -16.01 28.44 2.73
N GLY A 250 -16.27 27.82 1.59
CA GLY A 250 -15.63 28.17 0.32
C GLY A 250 -14.29 27.45 0.05
N ARG A 251 -13.67 26.85 1.08
CA ARG A 251 -12.51 25.98 0.91
C ARG A 251 -12.83 24.52 1.22
N ALA A 252 -13.75 24.27 2.19
CA ALA A 252 -14.11 22.92 2.58
C ALA A 252 -14.68 22.14 1.39
N ARG A 253 -14.08 20.97 1.13
CA ARG A 253 -14.52 20.03 0.11
C ARG A 253 -14.54 18.62 0.68
N TRP A 254 -15.59 17.87 0.33
CA TRP A 254 -15.90 16.61 0.99
C TRP A 254 -16.54 15.60 0.05
N TYR A 255 -16.49 14.33 0.44
CA TYR A 255 -17.38 13.26 0.01
C TYR A 255 -17.80 12.42 1.22
N ALA A 256 -19.03 11.91 1.23
CA ALA A 256 -19.49 10.95 2.23
C ALA A 256 -19.41 9.54 1.65
N TYR A 257 -19.14 8.54 2.48
CA TYR A 257 -18.94 7.17 2.02
C TYR A 257 -19.41 6.13 3.05
N ASN A 258 -19.37 4.85 2.65
CA ASN A 258 -19.94 3.74 3.39
C ASN A 258 -21.46 3.91 3.57
N LEU A 259 -22.14 4.23 2.48
CA LEU A 259 -23.56 4.57 2.41
C LEU A 259 -24.28 3.63 1.45
N LEU A 260 -25.13 2.74 1.95
CA LEU A 260 -25.90 1.83 1.09
C LEU A 260 -26.82 2.61 0.12
N ALA A 261 -27.37 3.74 0.58
CA ALA A 261 -28.20 4.62 -0.23
C ALA A 261 -27.44 5.26 -1.43
N GLU A 262 -26.14 5.30 -1.38
CA GLU A 262 -25.27 5.84 -2.44
C GLU A 262 -24.55 4.76 -3.23
N LEU A 263 -24.97 3.49 -3.12
CA LEU A 263 -24.52 2.42 -4.02
C LEU A 263 -25.29 2.58 -5.34
N ASP A 264 -24.81 3.45 -6.23
CA ASP A 264 -25.55 3.92 -7.38
C ASP A 264 -24.73 3.90 -8.71
N THR A 265 -23.51 3.32 -8.69
CA THR A 265 -22.69 3.14 -9.89
C THR A 265 -21.95 1.80 -9.89
N PRO A 266 -21.67 1.20 -11.06
CA PRO A 266 -20.86 0.00 -11.17
C PRO A 266 -19.46 0.18 -10.51
N GLY A 267 -18.99 -0.83 -9.78
CA GLY A 267 -17.73 -0.79 -9.04
C GLY A 267 -17.86 -0.33 -7.61
N GLU A 268 -19.06 0.04 -7.16
CA GLU A 268 -19.30 0.39 -5.77
C GLU A 268 -19.76 -0.80 -4.93
N PHE A 269 -19.33 -0.81 -3.67
CA PHE A 269 -19.75 -1.80 -2.68
C PHE A 269 -20.10 -1.16 -1.33
N TYR A 270 -20.94 -1.86 -0.57
CA TYR A 270 -21.27 -1.54 0.81
C TYR A 270 -21.14 -2.78 1.68
N LEU A 271 -20.47 -2.66 2.81
CA LEU A 271 -20.30 -3.76 3.76
C LEU A 271 -21.08 -3.48 5.05
N ASP A 272 -22.17 -4.22 5.24
CA ASP A 272 -22.83 -4.30 6.54
C ASP A 272 -22.01 -5.20 7.47
N ARG A 273 -21.17 -4.57 8.28
CA ARG A 273 -20.25 -5.27 9.20
C ARG A 273 -20.98 -6.01 10.32
N GLN A 274 -22.14 -5.53 10.72
CA GLN A 274 -22.94 -6.17 11.76
C GLN A 274 -23.61 -7.46 11.25
N ALA A 275 -24.26 -7.37 10.11
CA ALA A 275 -24.91 -8.52 9.48
C ALA A 275 -23.91 -9.46 8.80
N GLY A 276 -22.74 -8.97 8.38
CA GLY A 276 -21.77 -9.72 7.55
C GLY A 276 -22.26 -9.88 6.13
N ARG A 277 -22.96 -8.88 5.62
CA ARG A 277 -23.52 -8.85 4.26
C ARG A 277 -22.73 -7.87 3.43
N LEU A 278 -22.22 -8.33 2.28
CA LEU A 278 -21.50 -7.49 1.31
C LEU A 278 -22.40 -7.27 0.11
N TYR A 279 -22.73 -6.00 -0.14
CA TYR A 279 -23.51 -5.55 -1.29
C TYR A 279 -22.56 -4.96 -2.31
N PHE A 280 -22.72 -5.32 -3.58
CA PHE A 280 -21.82 -4.92 -4.65
C PHE A 280 -22.54 -4.79 -5.98
N TRP A 281 -22.27 -3.71 -6.72
CA TRP A 281 -22.64 -3.58 -8.12
C TRP A 281 -21.41 -3.89 -8.98
N PRO A 282 -21.27 -5.10 -9.53
CA PRO A 282 -20.10 -5.45 -10.32
C PRO A 282 -20.02 -4.59 -11.61
N PRO A 283 -18.80 -4.18 -12.02
CA PRO A 283 -18.61 -3.41 -13.25
C PRO A 283 -19.03 -4.16 -14.51
N GLU A 284 -18.92 -5.48 -14.46
CA GLU A 284 -19.27 -6.41 -15.55
C GLU A 284 -19.80 -7.72 -14.97
N GLN A 285 -20.40 -8.55 -15.82
CA GLN A 285 -20.86 -9.87 -15.40
C GLN A 285 -19.68 -10.85 -15.32
N GLY A 286 -19.72 -11.74 -14.35
CA GLY A 286 -18.63 -12.70 -14.08
C GLY A 286 -17.48 -12.05 -13.32
N GLY A 287 -16.29 -12.60 -13.49
CA GLY A 287 -15.10 -12.11 -12.79
C GLY A 287 -14.93 -12.67 -11.37
N SER A 288 -13.78 -12.42 -10.79
CA SER A 288 -13.43 -12.85 -9.45
C SER A 288 -13.50 -11.70 -8.45
N THR A 289 -14.03 -11.98 -7.28
CA THR A 289 -14.05 -11.02 -6.17
C THR A 289 -13.22 -11.54 -5.00
N VAL A 290 -12.41 -10.65 -4.43
CA VAL A 290 -11.54 -10.94 -3.28
C VAL A 290 -11.69 -9.84 -2.23
N LEU A 291 -11.87 -10.24 -0.97
CA LEU A 291 -11.94 -9.31 0.17
C LEU A 291 -10.65 -9.41 0.99
N SER A 292 -10.00 -8.27 1.27
CA SER A 292 -8.76 -8.26 2.06
C SER A 292 -9.00 -8.71 3.50
N GLN A 293 -8.10 -9.55 4.04
CA GLN A 293 -8.21 -10.14 5.37
C GLN A 293 -6.93 -9.97 6.20
N ALA A 294 -5.80 -10.41 5.69
CA ALA A 294 -4.52 -10.37 6.42
C ALA A 294 -4.03 -8.94 6.64
N ASP A 295 -3.36 -8.71 7.77
CA ASP A 295 -2.78 -7.40 8.10
C ASP A 295 -1.38 -7.19 7.50
N GLY A 296 -0.89 -8.12 6.70
CA GLY A 296 0.40 -8.11 6.01
C GLY A 296 0.75 -9.51 5.56
N LEU A 297 1.87 -9.70 4.85
CA LEU A 297 2.20 -11.00 4.24
C LEU A 297 3.59 -11.50 4.65
N ILE A 298 4.58 -10.62 4.64
CA ILE A 298 5.97 -10.93 5.00
C ILE A 298 6.43 -9.94 6.07
N ARG A 299 6.95 -10.47 7.17
CA ARG A 299 7.60 -9.69 8.19
C ARG A 299 8.97 -10.29 8.51
N GLY A 300 10.04 -9.50 8.38
CA GLY A 300 11.41 -9.85 8.79
C GLY A 300 11.84 -9.00 9.99
N ASP A 301 12.15 -9.63 11.09
CA ASP A 301 12.72 -8.98 12.28
C ASP A 301 14.19 -9.44 12.41
N GLU A 302 15.14 -8.51 12.34
CA GLU A 302 16.60 -8.74 12.31
C GLU A 302 17.06 -9.68 11.16
N LEU A 303 16.31 -9.68 10.04
CA LEU A 303 16.55 -10.57 8.91
C LEU A 303 17.70 -10.05 8.04
N SER A 304 18.70 -10.89 7.78
CA SER A 304 19.89 -10.53 7.01
C SER A 304 20.11 -11.46 5.83
N HIS A 305 20.55 -10.88 4.70
CA HIS A 305 20.93 -11.60 3.48
C HIS A 305 19.88 -12.58 2.96
N VAL A 306 18.62 -12.11 2.97
CA VAL A 306 17.48 -12.82 2.41
C VAL A 306 16.88 -12.01 1.26
N THR A 307 16.63 -12.67 0.14
CA THR A 307 16.01 -12.05 -1.04
C THR A 307 14.62 -12.65 -1.27
N PHE A 308 13.62 -11.78 -1.47
CA PHE A 308 12.29 -12.13 -1.97
C PHE A 308 12.19 -11.64 -3.43
N GLN A 309 11.98 -12.57 -4.39
CA GLN A 309 12.13 -12.26 -5.79
C GLN A 309 10.97 -12.76 -6.66
N GLY A 310 10.43 -11.87 -7.50
CA GLY A 310 9.52 -12.22 -8.59
C GLY A 310 8.10 -12.56 -8.15
N PHE A 311 7.69 -12.18 -6.96
CA PHE A 311 6.34 -12.42 -6.44
C PHE A 311 5.36 -11.31 -6.78
N THR A 312 4.09 -11.66 -6.97
CA THR A 312 2.99 -10.73 -6.79
C THR A 312 2.54 -10.81 -5.31
N VAL A 313 2.74 -9.73 -4.55
CA VAL A 313 2.38 -9.63 -3.12
C VAL A 313 1.21 -8.65 -3.00
N GLU A 314 0.05 -9.14 -2.55
CA GLU A 314 -1.17 -8.36 -2.73
C GLU A 314 -2.27 -8.60 -1.70
N VAL A 315 -3.26 -7.71 -1.74
CA VAL A 315 -4.55 -7.82 -1.03
C VAL A 315 -4.38 -8.01 0.48
N CYS A 316 -3.80 -7.01 1.13
CA CYS A 316 -3.71 -6.99 2.59
C CYS A 316 -4.20 -5.65 3.17
N ARG A 317 -4.59 -5.64 4.45
CA ARG A 317 -5.15 -4.46 5.12
C ARG A 317 -4.09 -3.49 5.66
N SER A 318 -2.82 -3.87 5.66
CA SER A 318 -1.73 -3.04 6.16
C SER A 318 -0.56 -3.02 5.17
N THR A 319 0.67 -2.92 5.65
CA THR A 319 1.88 -2.97 4.82
C THR A 319 2.19 -4.42 4.45
N ALA A 320 2.35 -4.69 3.15
CA ALA A 320 2.49 -6.08 2.66
C ALA A 320 3.81 -6.71 3.09
N VAL A 321 4.95 -5.99 2.97
CA VAL A 321 6.28 -6.46 3.36
C VAL A 321 6.90 -5.51 4.36
N VAL A 322 7.31 -6.01 5.52
CA VAL A 322 7.95 -5.22 6.58
C VAL A 322 9.28 -5.86 6.97
N LEU A 323 10.38 -5.11 6.89
CA LEU A 323 11.70 -5.50 7.38
C LEU A 323 12.13 -4.58 8.50
N ARG A 324 12.56 -5.13 9.64
CA ARG A 324 13.06 -4.38 10.79
C ARG A 324 14.42 -4.90 11.21
N GLY A 325 15.39 -4.00 11.33
CA GLY A 325 16.77 -4.40 11.66
C GLY A 325 17.41 -5.27 10.58
N GLY A 326 18.48 -5.97 10.90
CA GLY A 326 19.22 -6.83 9.98
C GLY A 326 20.06 -6.09 8.96
N THR A 327 20.58 -6.83 7.96
CA THR A 327 21.42 -6.24 6.91
C THR A 327 21.30 -6.98 5.58
N GLY A 328 21.37 -6.22 4.46
CA GLY A 328 21.53 -6.80 3.11
C GLY A 328 20.39 -7.72 2.67
N SER A 329 19.16 -7.49 3.14
CA SER A 329 17.99 -8.21 2.60
C SER A 329 17.34 -7.41 1.49
N HIS A 330 16.78 -8.11 0.47
CA HIS A 330 16.35 -7.50 -0.78
C HIS A 330 14.92 -7.93 -1.15
N ILE A 331 14.18 -7.00 -1.76
CA ILE A 331 12.90 -7.25 -2.45
C ILE A 331 13.13 -6.91 -3.92
N VAL A 332 13.10 -7.91 -4.82
CA VAL A 332 13.59 -7.76 -6.20
C VAL A 332 12.56 -8.22 -7.21
N GLY A 333 12.26 -7.37 -8.19
CA GLY A 333 11.40 -7.72 -9.33
C GLY A 333 10.01 -8.20 -8.92
N CYS A 334 9.48 -7.70 -7.82
CA CYS A 334 8.16 -8.05 -7.30
C CYS A 334 7.09 -7.07 -7.79
N THR A 335 5.86 -7.55 -7.96
CA THR A 335 4.67 -6.73 -8.04
C THR A 335 4.07 -6.60 -6.64
N LEU A 336 4.00 -5.38 -6.10
CA LEU A 336 3.45 -5.09 -4.76
C LEU A 336 2.22 -4.21 -4.93
N ARG A 337 1.02 -4.76 -4.73
CA ARG A 337 -0.21 -4.04 -5.06
C ARG A 337 -1.37 -4.28 -4.10
N ASN A 338 -2.41 -3.46 -4.20
CA ASN A 338 -3.68 -3.68 -3.49
C ASN A 338 -3.49 -3.80 -1.97
N THR A 339 -2.70 -2.92 -1.39
CA THR A 339 -2.40 -2.91 0.04
C THR A 339 -3.18 -1.81 0.76
N GLY A 340 -3.59 -2.03 1.99
CA GLY A 340 -4.30 -1.03 2.79
C GLY A 340 -3.40 0.11 3.27
N HIS A 341 -2.08 -0.15 3.39
CA HIS A 341 -1.07 0.88 3.68
C HIS A 341 0.00 0.92 2.58
N ARG A 342 1.29 0.84 2.97
CA ARG A 342 2.42 0.80 2.04
C ARG A 342 2.58 -0.57 1.40
N ALA A 343 3.23 -0.60 0.25
CA ALA A 343 3.68 -1.84 -0.35
C ALA A 343 4.79 -2.49 0.49
N ALA A 344 5.83 -1.72 0.81
CA ALA A 344 6.97 -2.20 1.60
C ALA A 344 7.49 -1.13 2.57
N SER A 345 7.98 -1.59 3.73
CA SER A 345 8.60 -0.75 4.75
C SER A 345 9.85 -1.42 5.31
N VAL A 346 10.95 -0.68 5.34
CA VAL A 346 12.21 -1.05 5.98
C VAL A 346 12.47 -0.09 7.13
N SER A 347 12.82 -0.57 8.32
CA SER A 347 13.15 0.27 9.47
C SER A 347 14.35 -0.26 10.26
N GLY A 348 15.34 0.59 10.49
CA GLY A 348 16.62 0.19 11.08
C GLY A 348 17.41 -0.72 10.14
N GLY A 349 18.47 -1.34 10.67
CA GLY A 349 19.36 -2.17 9.88
C GLY A 349 20.19 -1.39 8.87
N THR A 350 20.82 -2.12 7.93
CA THR A 350 21.70 -1.53 6.91
C THR A 350 21.59 -2.26 5.58
N LYS A 351 21.87 -1.54 4.48
CA LYS A 351 22.05 -2.10 3.12
C LYS A 351 20.87 -2.95 2.63
N HIS A 352 19.66 -2.63 3.04
CA HIS A 352 18.47 -3.24 2.45
C HIS A 352 18.16 -2.57 1.12
N GLU A 353 17.60 -3.35 0.19
CA GLU A 353 17.28 -2.88 -1.13
C GLU A 353 15.87 -3.28 -1.58
N ILE A 354 15.18 -2.35 -2.25
CA ILE A 354 13.95 -2.61 -3.00
C ILE A 354 14.23 -2.22 -4.44
N TYR A 355 14.33 -3.22 -5.32
CA TYR A 355 14.84 -3.06 -6.67
C TYR A 355 13.93 -3.65 -7.74
N GLY A 356 13.67 -2.87 -8.79
CA GLY A 356 12.98 -3.36 -9.99
C GLY A 356 11.53 -3.80 -9.74
N CYS A 357 10.87 -3.25 -8.72
CA CYS A 357 9.51 -3.61 -8.34
C CYS A 357 8.47 -2.72 -9.04
N ASP A 358 7.30 -3.31 -9.34
CA ASP A 358 6.09 -2.58 -9.75
C ASP A 358 5.16 -2.42 -8.54
N VAL A 359 4.90 -1.17 -8.13
CA VAL A 359 4.25 -0.83 -6.86
C VAL A 359 3.04 0.05 -7.13
N TYR A 360 1.83 -0.46 -6.90
CA TYR A 360 0.62 0.31 -7.20
C TYR A 360 -0.61 -0.06 -6.37
N HIS A 361 -1.63 0.79 -6.46
CA HIS A 361 -2.89 0.68 -5.73
C HIS A 361 -2.69 0.52 -4.20
N CYS A 362 -1.69 1.21 -3.65
CA CYS A 362 -1.48 1.25 -2.21
C CYS A 362 -2.46 2.20 -1.53
N GLY A 363 -3.00 1.81 -0.40
CA GLY A 363 -3.92 2.63 0.40
C GLY A 363 -3.24 3.87 0.98
N GLU A 364 -1.97 3.75 1.32
CA GLU A 364 -1.09 4.85 1.73
C GLU A 364 0.07 5.00 0.73
N GLY A 365 1.28 5.28 1.18
CA GLY A 365 2.44 5.41 0.30
C GLY A 365 2.91 4.09 -0.32
N GLY A 366 3.87 4.16 -1.22
CA GLY A 366 4.49 2.99 -1.85
C GLY A 366 5.58 2.37 -0.99
N ILE A 367 6.80 2.90 -1.06
CA ILE A 367 8.00 2.38 -0.41
C ILE A 367 8.46 3.32 0.71
N GLY A 368 8.84 2.77 1.87
CA GLY A 368 9.45 3.53 2.97
C GLY A 368 10.70 2.85 3.50
N MET A 369 11.82 3.58 3.59
CA MET A 369 13.08 3.05 4.10
C MET A 369 13.69 4.02 5.11
N TYR A 370 13.83 3.58 6.35
CA TYR A 370 14.20 4.40 7.50
C TYR A 370 15.42 3.79 8.21
N GLY A 371 16.55 4.48 8.21
CA GLY A 371 17.77 3.95 8.85
C GLY A 371 18.94 4.93 8.80
N GLY A 372 20.00 4.59 9.54
CA GLY A 372 21.17 5.40 9.74
C GLY A 372 21.06 6.33 10.96
N ASP A 373 22.19 6.68 11.55
CA ASP A 373 22.26 7.54 12.72
C ASP A 373 22.61 8.98 12.30
N ARG A 374 21.66 9.88 12.48
CA ARG A 374 21.82 11.32 12.16
C ARG A 374 22.75 12.05 13.10
N LYS A 375 22.98 11.58 14.32
CA LYS A 375 23.87 12.24 15.29
C LYS A 375 25.32 12.02 14.93
N THR A 376 25.63 10.80 14.52
CA THR A 376 26.99 10.40 14.13
C THR A 376 27.24 10.49 12.64
N LEU A 377 26.19 10.76 11.84
CA LEU A 377 26.16 10.69 10.38
C LEU A 377 26.57 9.32 9.84
N THR A 378 26.20 8.26 10.58
CA THR A 378 26.45 6.89 10.15
C THR A 378 25.38 6.45 9.14
N PRO A 379 25.74 6.14 7.89
CA PRO A 379 24.78 5.79 6.85
C PRO A 379 24.17 4.40 7.07
N ALA A 380 22.87 4.25 6.80
CA ALA A 380 22.26 2.93 6.66
C ALA A 380 22.57 2.29 5.31
N GLY A 381 22.68 3.07 4.25
CA GLY A 381 22.93 2.58 2.89
C GLY A 381 21.75 1.81 2.31
N HIS A 382 20.53 2.14 2.70
CA HIS A 382 19.33 1.58 2.06
C HIS A 382 19.16 2.15 0.66
N ASN A 383 18.63 1.34 -0.26
CA ASN A 383 18.48 1.70 -1.66
C ASN A 383 17.06 1.34 -2.19
N ALA A 384 16.36 2.34 -2.72
CA ALA A 384 15.14 2.15 -3.51
C ALA A 384 15.49 2.50 -4.96
N GLU A 385 15.63 1.49 -5.82
CA GLU A 385 16.17 1.70 -7.16
C GLU A 385 15.39 0.95 -8.24
N ASN A 386 15.22 1.62 -9.39
CA ASN A 386 14.61 1.05 -10.60
C ASN A 386 13.17 0.54 -10.37
N ASN A 387 12.43 1.18 -9.44
CA ASN A 387 11.05 0.81 -9.17
C ASN A 387 10.08 1.68 -9.99
N HIS A 388 8.94 1.12 -10.36
CA HIS A 388 7.80 1.82 -10.92
C HIS A 388 6.72 1.95 -9.83
N VAL A 389 6.49 3.17 -9.32
CA VAL A 389 5.57 3.42 -8.20
C VAL A 389 4.46 4.35 -8.65
N HIS A 390 3.20 3.86 -8.64
CA HIS A 390 2.08 4.64 -9.15
C HIS A 390 0.75 4.35 -8.46
N HIS A 391 -0.22 5.26 -8.60
CA HIS A 391 -1.57 5.11 -8.04
C HIS A 391 -1.57 4.71 -6.56
N TYR A 392 -0.67 5.32 -5.80
CA TYR A 392 -0.56 5.17 -4.34
C TYR A 392 -1.46 6.16 -3.61
N SER A 393 -1.55 6.05 -2.28
CA SER A 393 -2.33 6.93 -1.41
C SER A 393 -3.82 6.99 -1.78
N ARG A 394 -4.41 5.81 -2.06
CA ARG A 394 -5.83 5.70 -2.40
C ARG A 394 -6.73 6.01 -1.20
N ARG A 395 -6.33 5.58 -0.01
CA ARG A 395 -7.10 5.66 1.22
C ARG A 395 -6.72 6.88 2.06
N ALA A 396 -5.46 7.09 2.36
CA ALA A 396 -4.94 8.31 2.96
C ALA A 396 -4.21 9.12 1.89
N ARG A 397 -4.70 10.35 1.65
CA ARG A 397 -4.37 11.14 0.45
C ARG A 397 -3.16 12.03 0.62
N THR A 398 -2.88 12.53 1.85
CA THR A 398 -1.82 13.49 2.09
C THR A 398 -0.69 12.94 2.96
N TYR A 399 0.54 13.40 2.73
CA TYR A 399 1.76 12.99 3.44
C TYR A 399 2.04 11.48 3.42
N LYS A 400 1.53 10.80 2.40
CA LYS A 400 1.76 9.38 2.13
C LYS A 400 2.51 9.24 0.82
N THR A 401 3.81 9.29 0.90
CA THR A 401 4.76 9.47 -0.20
C THR A 401 4.91 8.21 -1.06
N GLY A 402 5.04 8.36 -2.37
CA GLY A 402 5.35 7.25 -3.27
C GLY A 402 6.61 6.50 -2.85
N ILE A 403 7.74 7.22 -2.69
CA ILE A 403 8.95 6.67 -2.08
C ILE A 403 9.47 7.66 -1.03
N THR A 404 9.78 7.17 0.16
CA THR A 404 10.40 7.97 1.22
C THR A 404 11.61 7.27 1.81
N VAL A 405 12.65 8.04 2.09
CA VAL A 405 13.76 7.62 2.94
C VAL A 405 13.91 8.57 4.12
N SER A 406 14.41 8.09 5.23
CA SER A 406 14.80 8.98 6.33
C SER A 406 15.92 8.39 7.18
N GLY A 407 16.53 9.25 8.01
CA GLY A 407 17.70 8.91 8.81
C GLY A 407 18.98 9.45 8.20
N CYS A 408 19.94 8.61 7.84
CA CYS A 408 21.20 9.03 7.25
C CYS A 408 21.68 8.11 6.14
N GLY A 409 22.15 8.70 5.03
CA GLY A 409 22.89 8.00 3.97
C GLY A 409 22.10 6.93 3.25
N ASN A 410 20.87 7.24 2.79
CA ASN A 410 20.04 6.36 1.97
C ASN A 410 19.89 6.91 0.56
N ARG A 411 19.48 6.08 -0.39
CA ARG A 411 19.39 6.45 -1.82
C ARG A 411 18.02 6.14 -2.42
N ILE A 412 17.53 7.04 -3.28
CA ILE A 412 16.38 6.87 -4.17
C ILE A 412 16.86 7.15 -5.59
N ALA A 413 16.88 6.14 -6.47
CA ALA A 413 17.44 6.34 -7.80
C ALA A 413 16.74 5.53 -8.89
N HIS A 414 16.76 6.08 -10.10
CA HIS A 414 16.25 5.41 -11.31
C HIS A 414 14.79 4.94 -11.22
N ASN A 415 13.97 5.57 -10.36
CA ASN A 415 12.57 5.20 -10.20
C ASN A 415 11.68 6.03 -11.12
N LEU A 416 10.59 5.43 -11.58
CA LEU A 416 9.45 6.11 -12.18
C LEU A 416 8.35 6.25 -11.13
N VAL A 417 7.96 7.48 -10.74
CA VAL A 417 6.96 7.72 -9.70
C VAL A 417 5.87 8.66 -10.21
N HIS A 418 4.61 8.20 -10.24
CA HIS A 418 3.52 9.00 -10.79
C HIS A 418 2.13 8.70 -10.22
N HIS A 419 1.16 9.55 -10.60
CA HIS A 419 -0.25 9.44 -10.21
C HIS A 419 -0.44 9.34 -8.69
N GLY A 420 0.17 10.29 -7.97
CA GLY A 420 0.00 10.48 -6.53
C GLY A 420 -0.78 11.75 -6.19
N PRO A 421 -1.76 11.70 -5.26
CA PRO A 421 -2.59 12.87 -4.93
C PRO A 421 -1.82 13.99 -4.23
N HIS A 422 -0.69 13.66 -3.64
CA HIS A 422 0.20 14.55 -2.88
C HIS A 422 1.67 14.26 -3.26
N MET A 423 2.57 14.16 -2.29
CA MET A 423 4.01 14.00 -2.48
C MET A 423 4.37 12.71 -3.22
N ALA A 424 5.36 12.78 -4.14
CA ALA A 424 5.94 11.61 -4.78
C ALA A 424 7.17 11.10 -4.03
N LEU A 425 8.12 11.99 -3.73
CA LEU A 425 9.36 11.66 -3.06
C LEU A 425 9.58 12.49 -1.80
N SER A 426 10.26 11.89 -0.81
CA SER A 426 10.75 12.61 0.37
C SER A 426 12.03 11.95 0.89
N ALA A 427 13.01 12.77 1.27
CA ALA A 427 14.26 12.31 1.91
C ALA A 427 14.53 13.17 3.16
N GLY A 428 14.03 12.69 4.30
CA GLY A 428 14.13 13.40 5.57
C GLY A 428 15.37 12.98 6.37
N GLY A 429 16.24 13.90 6.71
CA GLY A 429 17.46 13.62 7.46
C GLY A 429 18.72 14.07 6.74
N ASN A 430 19.76 13.25 6.72
CA ASN A 430 21.10 13.67 6.32
C ASN A 430 21.70 12.75 5.24
N ASP A 431 22.49 13.37 4.35
CA ASP A 431 23.37 12.68 3.41
C ASP A 431 22.66 11.68 2.49
N HIS A 432 21.40 11.97 2.14
CA HIS A 432 20.62 11.17 1.20
C HIS A 432 20.95 11.56 -0.24
N ILE A 433 20.84 10.61 -1.16
CA ILE A 433 20.99 10.84 -2.60
C ILE A 433 19.66 10.51 -3.30
N VAL A 434 19.13 11.49 -4.04
CA VAL A 434 17.92 11.36 -4.87
C VAL A 434 18.30 11.71 -6.30
N GLU A 435 18.43 10.71 -7.18
CA GLU A 435 18.99 10.93 -8.50
C GLU A 435 18.38 10.05 -9.60
N TYR A 436 18.39 10.58 -10.83
CA TYR A 436 17.93 9.86 -12.02
C TYR A 436 16.51 9.32 -11.94
N ASN A 437 15.64 9.95 -11.17
CA ASN A 437 14.24 9.55 -11.08
C ASN A 437 13.40 10.37 -12.08
N GLU A 438 12.34 9.75 -12.62
CA GLU A 438 11.30 10.43 -13.36
C GLU A 438 10.05 10.54 -12.50
N ILE A 439 9.52 11.76 -12.32
CA ILE A 439 8.37 12.04 -11.48
C ILE A 439 7.36 12.88 -12.26
N HIS A 440 6.12 12.38 -12.38
CA HIS A 440 5.07 13.13 -13.05
C HIS A 440 3.67 12.87 -12.49
N ASN A 441 2.71 13.73 -12.84
CA ASN A 441 1.31 13.61 -12.39
C ASN A 441 1.20 13.40 -10.87
N ALA A 442 2.03 14.09 -10.09
CA ALA A 442 1.95 14.13 -8.63
C ALA A 442 1.29 15.44 -8.18
N VAL A 443 0.84 15.49 -6.92
CA VAL A 443 0.18 16.65 -6.30
C VAL A 443 -1.16 17.03 -6.99
N TYR A 444 -1.79 16.10 -7.70
CA TYR A 444 -2.97 16.43 -8.50
C TYR A 444 -4.25 16.71 -7.69
N GLU A 445 -4.28 16.39 -6.40
CA GLU A 445 -5.46 16.58 -5.54
C GLU A 445 -5.25 17.61 -4.42
N SER A 446 -4.03 17.90 -4.05
CA SER A 446 -3.68 18.83 -2.98
C SER A 446 -3.05 20.11 -3.52
N GLY A 447 -3.02 21.15 -2.71
CA GLY A 447 -2.30 22.40 -2.96
C GLY A 447 -1.37 22.71 -1.80
N ASP A 448 -0.45 23.69 -1.97
CA ASP A 448 0.57 24.01 -0.99
C ASP A 448 1.40 22.77 -0.61
N ALA A 449 1.85 22.05 -1.62
CA ALA A 449 2.52 20.77 -1.51
C ALA A 449 3.54 20.59 -2.64
N GLY A 450 4.57 19.78 -2.40
CA GLY A 450 5.61 19.48 -3.38
C GLY A 450 5.62 18.05 -3.84
N ALA A 451 5.99 17.80 -5.12
CA ALA A 451 6.26 16.45 -5.59
C ALA A 451 7.45 15.83 -4.83
N TYR A 452 8.51 16.59 -4.63
CA TYR A 452 9.49 16.35 -3.57
C TYR A 452 9.17 17.30 -2.42
N TYR A 453 9.06 16.78 -1.20
CA TYR A 453 8.76 17.60 -0.04
C TYR A 453 9.60 17.19 1.17
N VAL A 454 10.22 18.16 1.80
CA VAL A 454 10.84 18.10 3.13
C VAL A 454 10.64 19.44 3.82
N GLY A 455 10.56 19.44 5.16
CA GLY A 455 10.42 20.69 5.92
C GLY A 455 10.46 20.44 7.42
N ARG A 456 10.49 21.56 8.17
CA ARG A 456 10.38 21.61 9.64
C ARG A 456 11.47 20.86 10.39
N ASP A 457 12.67 20.82 9.82
CA ASP A 457 13.82 20.18 10.43
C ASP A 457 15.10 20.97 10.16
N TRP A 458 15.55 21.73 11.13
CA TRP A 458 16.75 22.57 11.09
C TRP A 458 18.07 21.81 10.95
N THR A 459 18.03 20.51 11.18
CA THR A 459 19.23 19.67 11.24
C THR A 459 19.46 18.87 9.96
N GLN A 460 18.62 19.03 8.95
CA GLN A 460 18.82 18.41 7.65
C GLN A 460 19.98 19.07 6.92
N ARG A 461 20.87 18.24 6.37
CA ARG A 461 22.01 18.70 5.55
C ARG A 461 22.59 17.58 4.72
N GLY A 462 23.38 17.93 3.70
CA GLY A 462 24.12 16.97 2.89
C GLY A 462 23.26 16.18 1.91
N ASN A 463 21.96 16.47 1.80
CA ASN A 463 21.06 15.80 0.86
C ASN A 463 21.35 16.28 -0.57
N ILE A 464 21.48 15.37 -1.52
CA ILE A 464 21.79 15.65 -2.92
C ILE A 464 20.59 15.25 -3.78
N LEU A 465 19.99 16.24 -4.45
CA LEU A 465 18.97 16.05 -5.48
C LEU A 465 19.60 16.40 -6.83
N ARG A 466 19.78 15.41 -7.72
CA ARG A 466 20.41 15.66 -9.01
C ARG A 466 19.86 14.75 -10.11
N HIS A 467 19.88 15.25 -11.35
CA HIS A 467 19.53 14.47 -12.55
C HIS A 467 18.13 13.85 -12.52
N ASN A 468 17.18 14.45 -11.76
CA ASN A 468 15.79 13.99 -11.75
C ASN A 468 14.99 14.76 -12.81
N TYR A 469 14.07 14.07 -13.46
CA TYR A 469 13.15 14.66 -14.42
C TYR A 469 11.75 14.80 -13.80
N TRP A 470 11.29 16.04 -13.70
CA TRP A 470 10.01 16.41 -13.08
C TRP A 470 9.12 17.06 -14.11
N HIS A 471 7.90 16.57 -14.28
CA HIS A 471 6.94 17.16 -15.21
C HIS A 471 5.50 16.95 -14.78
N GLN A 472 4.57 17.76 -15.29
CA GLN A 472 3.14 17.66 -15.01
C GLN A 472 2.80 17.69 -13.50
N ILE A 473 3.47 18.57 -12.74
CA ILE A 473 3.21 18.85 -11.35
C ILE A 473 2.36 20.10 -11.28
N VAL A 474 1.06 19.97 -11.01
CA VAL A 474 0.12 21.09 -11.21
C VAL A 474 -0.43 21.63 -9.88
N GLY A 475 -0.76 20.78 -8.91
CA GLY A 475 -1.55 21.17 -7.74
C GLY A 475 -3.02 21.43 -8.10
N ALA A 476 -3.92 21.11 -7.17
CA ALA A 476 -5.37 21.16 -7.43
C ALA A 476 -6.03 22.49 -7.13
N THR A 477 -5.37 23.39 -6.39
CA THR A 477 -5.98 24.62 -5.85
C THR A 477 -5.01 25.78 -5.81
N GLY A 478 -5.51 26.94 -5.39
CA GLY A 478 -4.90 28.28 -5.53
C GLY A 478 -3.43 28.49 -5.14
N HIS A 479 -2.85 27.66 -4.29
CA HIS A 479 -1.40 27.70 -4.00
C HIS A 479 -0.57 26.85 -4.98
N GLY A 480 -1.24 26.04 -5.81
CA GLY A 480 -0.57 25.19 -6.79
C GLY A 480 0.24 24.05 -6.18
N GLY A 481 0.98 23.34 -7.03
CA GLY A 481 1.94 22.31 -6.66
C GLY A 481 3.36 22.74 -7.01
N MET A 482 4.30 22.52 -6.10
CA MET A 482 5.72 22.75 -6.32
C MET A 482 6.38 21.47 -6.81
N THR A 483 7.36 21.60 -7.67
CA THR A 483 8.20 20.46 -8.09
C THR A 483 9.07 19.99 -6.93
N ILE A 484 9.81 20.93 -6.32
CA ILE A 484 10.64 20.72 -5.14
C ILE A 484 10.20 21.77 -4.11
N TYR A 485 9.79 21.30 -2.93
CA TYR A 485 9.35 22.16 -1.85
C TYR A 485 10.19 21.90 -0.60
N LEU A 486 11.09 22.82 -0.33
CA LEU A 486 11.84 22.91 0.92
C LEU A 486 11.05 23.87 1.82
N ASP A 487 10.18 23.30 2.64
CA ASP A 487 9.21 24.04 3.43
C ASP A 487 9.77 24.43 4.79
N ASP A 488 9.08 25.31 5.47
CA ASP A 488 9.32 25.84 6.82
C ASP A 488 10.55 25.27 7.54
N GLN A 489 11.50 26.11 7.94
CA GLN A 489 12.63 25.72 8.78
C GLN A 489 13.51 24.61 8.17
N HIS A 490 13.52 24.47 6.87
CA HIS A 490 14.51 23.61 6.21
C HIS A 490 15.83 24.36 6.10
N CYS A 491 16.90 23.71 6.57
CA CYS A 491 18.28 24.18 6.42
C CYS A 491 19.10 23.09 5.74
N GLY A 492 19.86 23.42 4.68
CA GLY A 492 20.65 22.39 4.03
C GLY A 492 21.46 22.91 2.89
#